data_3a2001c1ed44084f7a35c43ac6c897a3
#
_entry.id   3a2001c1ed44084f7a35c43ac6c897a3
#
_cell.length_a   1.000
_cell.length_b   1.000
_cell.length_c   1.000
_cell.angle_alpha   90.00
_cell.angle_beta   90.00
_cell.angle_gamma   90.00
#
_symmetry.space_group_name_H-M   'P 1'
#
loop_
_entity.id
_entity.type
_entity.pdbx_description
1 polymer ?
#
loop_
_entity_poly.entity_id
_entity_poly.type
_entity_poly.pdbx_seq_one_letter_code
_entity_poly.pdbx_strand_id
1 'polypeptide(L)'
;MSRKYGLTVLIVSVIALCLSIVNLCITQKNLKQDDYDVQYVMFLGTDDKDTNEPVCSPDEAKARAEKILSEHFGGYSIQEASGGWKDNGKIYHEYSLMIYLSDTTLDEVHAAAREMIRDFNQSAILIQTDEVRTEFYSIDD
;
A
#
# COMPACT_ATOMS: atom_id res chain seq x y z
N MET A 1 9.87 23.06 62.81
CA MET A 1 9.12 23.66 61.65
C MET A 1 9.50 23.11 60.23
N SER A 2 10.63 22.44 60.03
CA SER A 2 11.16 22.04 58.72
C SER A 2 10.49 20.80 58.06
N ARG A 3 10.03 19.84 58.89
CA ARG A 3 9.51 18.54 58.38
C ARG A 3 8.16 18.66 57.61
N LYS A 4 7.31 19.63 57.95
CA LYS A 4 6.02 19.88 57.29
C LYS A 4 6.21 20.49 55.89
N TYR A 5 7.18 21.38 55.71
CA TYR A 5 7.47 21.98 54.41
C TYR A 5 8.05 20.98 53.42
N GLY A 6 8.89 20.04 53.88
CA GLY A 6 9.43 18.98 53.03
C GLY A 6 8.35 18.06 52.45
N LEU A 7 7.35 17.70 53.26
CA LEU A 7 6.22 16.87 52.80
C LEU A 7 5.35 17.61 51.79
N THR A 8 5.08 18.90 52.03
CA THR A 8 4.27 19.73 51.10
C THR A 8 4.96 19.87 49.74
N VAL A 9 6.28 20.12 49.70
CA VAL A 9 7.08 20.23 48.50
C VAL A 9 7.07 18.90 47.74
N LEU A 10 7.22 17.76 48.44
CA LEU A 10 7.17 16.44 47.81
C LEU A 10 5.82 16.17 47.12
N ILE A 11 4.70 16.47 47.83
CA ILE A 11 3.35 16.28 47.27
C ILE A 11 3.14 17.14 46.02
N VAL A 12 3.55 18.41 46.04
CA VAL A 12 3.42 19.32 44.91
C VAL A 12 4.24 18.82 43.70
N SER A 13 5.46 18.31 43.96
CA SER A 13 6.32 17.77 42.92
C SER A 13 5.72 16.51 42.25
N VAL A 14 5.11 15.61 43.04
CA VAL A 14 4.43 14.42 42.53
C VAL A 14 3.21 14.80 41.68
N ILE A 15 2.40 15.76 42.15
CA ILE A 15 1.24 16.24 41.40
C ILE A 15 1.67 16.87 40.05
N ALA A 16 2.72 17.70 40.08
CA ALA A 16 3.27 18.31 38.88
C ALA A 16 3.78 17.25 37.86
N LEU A 17 4.46 16.22 38.34
CA LEU A 17 4.91 15.10 37.54
C LEU A 17 3.74 14.32 36.89
N CYS A 18 2.72 14.01 37.69
CA CYS A 18 1.51 13.35 37.22
C CYS A 18 0.79 14.18 36.11
N LEU A 19 0.65 15.49 36.33
CA LEU A 19 0.06 16.39 35.36
C LEU A 19 0.88 16.46 34.05
N SER A 20 2.21 16.44 34.14
CA SER A 20 3.10 16.41 32.99
C SER A 20 2.95 15.12 32.19
N ILE A 21 2.84 13.97 32.86
CA ILE A 21 2.62 12.68 32.20
C ILE A 21 1.25 12.64 31.54
N VAL A 22 0.20 13.13 32.18
CA VAL A 22 -1.16 13.21 31.61
C VAL A 22 -1.17 14.13 30.39
N ASN A 23 -0.52 15.30 30.47
CA ASN A 23 -0.38 16.20 29.30
C ASN A 23 0.37 15.54 28.16
N LEU A 24 1.46 14.81 28.43
CA LEU A 24 2.22 14.08 27.42
C LEU A 24 1.35 13.01 26.73
N CYS A 25 0.58 12.24 27.50
CA CYS A 25 -0.35 11.24 26.99
C CYS A 25 -1.49 11.87 26.15
N ILE A 26 -2.01 13.03 26.57
CA ILE A 26 -3.04 13.75 25.83
C ILE A 26 -2.45 14.33 24.53
N THR A 27 -1.24 14.88 24.60
CA THR A 27 -0.55 15.43 23.41
C THR A 27 -0.25 14.31 22.40
N GLN A 28 0.16 13.14 22.85
CA GLN A 28 0.36 11.96 21.97
C GLN A 28 -0.96 11.45 21.37
N LYS A 29 -2.08 11.51 22.09
CA LYS A 29 -3.41 11.18 21.53
C LYS A 29 -3.95 12.25 20.58
N ASN A 30 -3.55 13.50 20.76
CA ASN A 30 -3.95 14.63 19.91
C ASN A 30 -2.98 14.91 18.75
N LEU A 31 -1.81 14.27 18.71
CA LEU A 31 -1.15 14.01 17.46
C LEU A 31 -2.11 13.08 16.71
N LYS A 32 -3.04 13.65 15.94
CA LYS A 32 -3.76 12.91 14.91
C LYS A 32 -2.65 12.16 14.18
N GLN A 33 -2.60 10.87 14.35
CA GLN A 33 -2.01 10.00 13.38
C GLN A 33 -2.75 10.41 12.11
N ASP A 34 -2.09 11.12 11.22
CA ASP A 34 -2.64 11.36 9.90
C ASP A 34 -2.95 9.95 9.39
N ASP A 35 -4.23 9.61 9.33
CA ASP A 35 -4.72 8.32 8.85
C ASP A 35 -4.40 8.31 7.36
N TYR A 36 -3.19 7.84 7.04
CA TYR A 36 -2.80 7.58 5.69
C TYR A 36 -3.27 6.19 5.32
N ASP A 37 -3.98 6.12 4.24
CA ASP A 37 -4.25 4.88 3.56
C ASP A 37 -3.02 4.46 2.76
N VAL A 38 -2.96 3.19 2.41
CA VAL A 38 -1.90 2.66 1.55
C VAL A 38 -2.48 2.40 0.17
N GLN A 39 -1.90 3.03 -0.84
CA GLN A 39 -2.13 2.69 -2.23
C GLN A 39 -1.06 1.71 -2.71
N TYR A 40 -1.48 0.66 -3.39
CA TYR A 40 -0.59 -0.28 -4.06
C TYR A 40 -0.68 -0.10 -5.56
N VAL A 41 0.48 -0.16 -6.22
CA VAL A 41 0.55 -0.19 -7.68
C VAL A 41 1.31 -1.44 -8.09
N MET A 42 0.66 -2.33 -8.82
CA MET A 42 1.28 -3.51 -9.41
C MET A 42 1.62 -3.25 -10.88
N PHE A 43 2.79 -3.70 -11.30
CA PHE A 43 3.25 -3.65 -12.69
C PHE A 43 3.33 -5.08 -13.22
N LEU A 44 2.33 -5.46 -14.00
CA LEU A 44 2.24 -6.78 -14.63
C LEU A 44 2.75 -6.72 -16.06
N GLY A 45 3.87 -7.38 -16.34
CA GLY A 45 4.31 -7.71 -17.68
C GLY A 45 3.46 -8.85 -18.26
N THR A 46 3.32 -8.92 -19.57
CA THR A 46 2.48 -9.93 -20.22
C THR A 46 3.24 -10.86 -21.14
N ASP A 47 4.56 -10.69 -21.27
CA ASP A 47 5.40 -11.62 -22.01
C ASP A 47 5.84 -12.79 -21.13
N ASP A 48 5.86 -13.98 -21.67
CA ASP A 48 6.32 -15.21 -21.01
C ASP A 48 7.81 -15.10 -20.64
N LYS A 49 8.16 -15.34 -19.37
CA LYS A 49 9.52 -15.20 -18.85
C LYS A 49 10.56 -16.11 -19.51
N ASP A 50 10.13 -17.22 -20.12
CA ASP A 50 11.01 -18.21 -20.70
C ASP A 50 11.25 -17.97 -22.22
N THR A 51 10.26 -17.36 -22.88
CA THR A 51 10.30 -17.10 -24.33
C THR A 51 10.50 -15.65 -24.70
N ASN A 52 10.14 -14.71 -23.81
CA ASN A 52 10.01 -13.27 -24.05
C ASN A 52 9.04 -12.94 -25.20
N GLU A 53 8.00 -13.75 -25.35
CA GLU A 53 6.91 -13.53 -26.30
C GLU A 53 5.60 -13.33 -25.55
N PRO A 54 4.65 -12.56 -26.12
CA PRO A 54 3.36 -12.34 -25.47
C PRO A 54 2.64 -13.66 -25.15
N VAL A 55 2.19 -13.81 -23.89
CA VAL A 55 1.39 -14.99 -23.47
C VAL A 55 0.04 -15.03 -24.22
N CYS A 56 -0.52 -13.85 -24.48
CA CYS A 56 -1.81 -13.70 -25.16
C CYS A 56 -1.92 -12.28 -25.76
N SER A 57 -3.02 -11.99 -26.43
CA SER A 57 -3.28 -10.64 -26.94
C SER A 57 -3.48 -9.62 -25.80
N PRO A 58 -3.26 -8.31 -26.03
CA PRO A 58 -3.51 -7.25 -25.05
C PRO A 58 -4.92 -7.29 -24.44
N ASP A 59 -5.94 -7.46 -25.27
CA ASP A 59 -7.33 -7.53 -24.82
C ASP A 59 -7.57 -8.75 -23.91
N GLU A 60 -6.99 -9.90 -24.26
CA GLU A 60 -7.08 -11.11 -23.46
C GLU A 60 -6.29 -10.96 -22.15
N ALA A 61 -5.11 -10.37 -22.20
CA ALA A 61 -4.31 -10.12 -20.99
C ALA A 61 -5.07 -9.24 -20.00
N LYS A 62 -5.70 -8.18 -20.49
CA LYS A 62 -6.54 -7.31 -19.66
C LYS A 62 -7.73 -8.08 -19.07
N ALA A 63 -8.46 -8.84 -19.88
CA ALA A 63 -9.61 -9.62 -19.39
C ALA A 63 -9.21 -10.68 -18.34
N ARG A 64 -8.06 -11.33 -18.50
CA ARG A 64 -7.52 -12.29 -17.50
C ARG A 64 -7.14 -11.58 -16.20
N ALA A 65 -6.47 -10.44 -16.29
CA ALA A 65 -6.14 -9.63 -15.11
C ALA A 65 -7.40 -9.13 -14.39
N GLU A 66 -8.39 -8.61 -15.13
CA GLU A 66 -9.68 -8.15 -14.57
C GLU A 66 -10.42 -9.26 -13.83
N LYS A 67 -10.39 -10.49 -14.35
CA LYS A 67 -10.99 -11.65 -13.69
C LYS A 67 -10.34 -11.89 -12.33
N ILE A 68 -9.00 -11.98 -12.27
CA ILE A 68 -8.27 -12.19 -11.02
C ILE A 68 -8.55 -11.04 -10.04
N LEU A 69 -8.49 -9.80 -10.51
CA LEU A 69 -8.71 -8.62 -9.67
C LEU A 69 -10.11 -8.60 -9.06
N SER A 70 -11.14 -8.95 -9.84
CA SER A 70 -12.53 -8.98 -9.36
C SER A 70 -12.81 -10.08 -8.32
N GLU A 71 -11.97 -11.12 -8.26
CA GLU A 71 -12.06 -12.18 -7.26
C GLU A 71 -11.38 -11.78 -5.93
N HIS A 72 -10.41 -10.85 -5.98
CA HIS A 72 -9.63 -10.44 -4.81
C HIS A 72 -10.05 -9.09 -4.21
N PHE A 73 -10.55 -8.15 -5.05
CA PHE A 73 -10.73 -6.77 -4.63
C PHE A 73 -12.13 -6.24 -4.93
N GLY A 74 -12.66 -5.41 -4.03
CA GLY A 74 -13.91 -4.68 -4.22
C GLY A 74 -13.82 -3.56 -5.27
N GLY A 75 -12.61 -3.07 -5.57
CA GLY A 75 -12.37 -2.03 -6.56
C GLY A 75 -10.92 -2.01 -7.02
N TYR A 76 -10.70 -1.66 -8.28
CA TYR A 76 -9.37 -1.52 -8.88
C TYR A 76 -9.42 -0.59 -10.09
N SER A 77 -8.26 -0.08 -10.49
CA SER A 77 -8.11 0.63 -11.76
C SER A 77 -6.96 0.01 -12.54
N ILE A 78 -7.14 -0.17 -13.85
CA ILE A 78 -6.11 -0.67 -14.76
C ILE A 78 -5.75 0.43 -15.76
N GLN A 79 -4.47 0.65 -15.92
CA GLN A 79 -3.89 1.46 -16.98
C GLN A 79 -3.02 0.58 -17.86
N GLU A 80 -3.26 0.63 -19.17
CA GLU A 80 -2.42 -0.02 -20.16
C GLU A 80 -1.12 0.77 -20.34
N ALA A 81 -0.01 0.06 -20.43
CA ALA A 81 1.32 0.64 -20.53
C ALA A 81 2.20 -0.15 -21.50
N SER A 82 3.28 0.48 -21.92
CA SER A 82 4.37 -0.19 -22.64
C SER A 82 5.55 -0.30 -21.71
N GLY A 83 5.89 -1.50 -21.31
CA GLY A 83 7.05 -1.81 -20.50
C GLY A 83 8.31 -2.04 -21.34
N GLY A 84 9.45 -2.01 -20.67
CA GLY A 84 10.70 -2.39 -21.31
C GLY A 84 11.77 -2.67 -20.27
N TRP A 85 12.60 -3.66 -20.56
CA TRP A 85 13.70 -4.06 -19.71
C TRP A 85 14.92 -4.46 -20.54
N LYS A 86 16.08 -4.47 -19.91
CA LYS A 86 17.34 -4.78 -20.58
C LYS A 86 17.99 -5.99 -19.94
N ASP A 87 18.32 -6.99 -20.76
CA ASP A 87 19.11 -8.13 -20.36
C ASP A 87 20.24 -8.39 -21.38
N ASN A 88 21.43 -8.67 -20.87
CA ASN A 88 22.63 -8.98 -21.67
C ASN A 88 22.86 -8.01 -22.86
N GLY A 89 22.52 -6.73 -22.68
CA GLY A 89 22.68 -5.67 -23.69
C GLY A 89 21.54 -5.57 -24.70
N LYS A 90 20.58 -6.52 -24.72
CA LYS A 90 19.38 -6.47 -25.54
C LYS A 90 18.23 -5.79 -24.77
N ILE A 91 17.48 -4.95 -25.46
CA ILE A 91 16.28 -4.31 -24.93
C ILE A 91 15.08 -5.12 -25.40
N TYR A 92 14.19 -5.42 -24.46
CA TYR A 92 12.91 -6.06 -24.68
C TYR A 92 11.81 -5.05 -24.39
N HIS A 93 10.73 -5.14 -25.15
CA HIS A 93 9.53 -4.31 -24.97
C HIS A 93 8.34 -5.23 -24.86
N GLU A 94 7.46 -4.93 -23.90
CA GLU A 94 6.27 -5.73 -23.67
C GLU A 94 5.06 -4.85 -23.41
N TYR A 95 3.88 -5.37 -23.70
CA TYR A 95 2.63 -4.81 -23.19
C TYR A 95 2.55 -5.08 -21.70
N SER A 96 2.17 -4.07 -20.93
CA SER A 96 2.11 -4.15 -19.48
C SER A 96 0.83 -3.53 -18.95
N LEU A 97 0.40 -3.99 -17.78
CA LEU A 97 -0.73 -3.43 -17.04
C LEU A 97 -0.22 -2.82 -15.73
N MET A 98 -0.57 -1.55 -15.49
CA MET A 98 -0.43 -0.89 -14.21
C MET A 98 -1.76 -0.99 -13.48
N ILE A 99 -1.76 -1.59 -12.30
CA ILE A 99 -2.96 -1.89 -11.52
C ILE A 99 -2.87 -1.11 -10.21
N TYR A 100 -3.84 -0.22 -10.01
CA TYR A 100 -3.95 0.63 -8.83
C TYR A 100 -4.99 0.06 -7.88
N LEU A 101 -4.60 -0.10 -6.61
CA LEU A 101 -5.42 -0.68 -5.55
C LEU A 101 -5.38 0.22 -4.33
N SER A 102 -6.54 0.52 -3.78
CA SER A 102 -6.72 1.20 -2.50
C SER A 102 -7.73 0.41 -1.66
N ASP A 103 -7.82 0.69 -0.36
CA ASP A 103 -8.73 0.02 0.56
C ASP A 103 -8.58 -1.52 0.54
N THR A 104 -7.32 -1.97 0.59
CA THR A 104 -6.94 -3.38 0.60
C THR A 104 -5.68 -3.60 1.45
N THR A 105 -5.31 -4.85 1.67
CA THR A 105 -4.14 -5.25 2.45
C THR A 105 -3.00 -5.76 1.56
N LEU A 106 -1.77 -5.65 2.03
CA LEU A 106 -0.60 -6.20 1.34
C LEU A 106 -0.72 -7.72 1.12
N ASP A 107 -1.37 -8.44 2.04
CA ASP A 107 -1.57 -9.89 1.92
C ASP A 107 -2.52 -10.25 0.78
N GLU A 108 -3.59 -9.47 0.58
CA GLU A 108 -4.51 -9.62 -0.56
C GLU A 108 -3.82 -9.28 -1.88
N VAL A 109 -3.03 -8.19 -1.91
CA VAL A 109 -2.21 -7.82 -3.07
C VAL A 109 -1.23 -8.93 -3.42
N HIS A 110 -0.55 -9.53 -2.45
CA HIS A 110 0.33 -10.67 -2.67
C HIS A 110 -0.41 -11.92 -3.13
N ALA A 111 -1.65 -12.14 -2.70
CA ALA A 111 -2.46 -13.26 -3.17
C ALA A 111 -2.79 -13.13 -4.67
N ALA A 112 -3.29 -11.97 -5.09
CA ALA A 112 -3.56 -11.67 -6.49
C ALA A 112 -2.29 -11.71 -7.35
N ALA A 113 -1.18 -11.14 -6.86
CA ALA A 113 0.09 -11.16 -7.56
C ALA A 113 0.61 -12.59 -7.80
N ARG A 114 0.49 -13.50 -6.83
CA ARG A 114 0.86 -14.91 -7.01
C ARG A 114 0.02 -15.60 -8.09
N GLU A 115 -1.25 -15.28 -8.20
CA GLU A 115 -2.11 -15.83 -9.22
C GLU A 115 -1.73 -15.31 -10.61
N MET A 116 -1.53 -13.99 -10.75
CA MET A 116 -1.07 -13.38 -11.99
C MET A 116 0.30 -13.89 -12.44
N ILE A 117 1.26 -14.08 -11.51
CA ILE A 117 2.57 -14.66 -11.83
C ILE A 117 2.42 -16.04 -12.48
N ARG A 118 1.50 -16.86 -12.00
CA ARG A 118 1.25 -18.19 -12.56
C ARG A 118 0.55 -18.13 -13.90
N ASP A 119 -0.49 -17.28 -13.98
CA ASP A 119 -1.35 -17.18 -15.17
C ASP A 119 -0.61 -16.59 -16.38
N PHE A 120 0.30 -15.63 -16.15
CA PHE A 120 1.11 -14.98 -17.17
C PHE A 120 2.53 -15.53 -17.28
N ASN A 121 2.86 -16.62 -16.58
CA ASN A 121 4.21 -17.19 -16.51
C ASN A 121 5.30 -16.15 -16.25
N GLN A 122 5.07 -15.25 -15.28
CA GLN A 122 6.01 -14.22 -14.91
C GLN A 122 7.03 -14.72 -13.87
N SER A 123 8.21 -14.12 -13.82
CA SER A 123 9.18 -14.37 -12.74
C SER A 123 8.85 -13.56 -11.48
N ALA A 124 8.31 -12.36 -11.65
CA ALA A 124 7.94 -11.45 -10.57
C ALA A 124 6.94 -10.38 -11.05
N ILE A 125 6.26 -9.75 -10.12
CA ILE A 125 5.50 -8.52 -10.31
C ILE A 125 6.11 -7.45 -9.41
N LEU A 126 6.43 -6.28 -9.98
CA LEU A 126 6.83 -5.13 -9.18
C LEU A 126 5.59 -4.59 -8.47
N ILE A 127 5.68 -4.42 -7.14
CA ILE A 127 4.65 -3.81 -6.32
C ILE A 127 5.26 -2.57 -5.67
N GLN A 128 4.63 -1.43 -5.85
CA GLN A 128 4.96 -0.18 -5.16
C GLN A 128 3.87 0.14 -4.15
N THR A 129 4.26 0.74 -3.05
CA THR A 129 3.37 1.20 -1.98
C THR A 129 3.61 2.68 -1.72
N ASP A 130 2.53 3.45 -1.70
CA ASP A 130 2.55 4.87 -1.35
C ASP A 130 1.57 5.14 -0.21
N GLU A 131 1.96 6.00 0.74
CA GLU A 131 1.06 6.55 1.73
C GLU A 131 0.26 7.68 1.09
N VAL A 132 -1.06 7.53 1.06
CA VAL A 132 -1.98 8.46 0.42
C VAL A 132 -3.07 8.89 1.39
N ARG A 133 -3.74 10.00 1.10
CA ARG A 133 -5.02 10.34 1.72
C ARG A 133 -6.12 10.00 0.76
N THR A 134 -7.02 9.12 1.17
CA THR A 134 -8.18 8.71 0.39
C THR A 134 -9.44 9.35 0.97
N GLU A 135 -10.30 9.85 0.10
CA GLU A 135 -11.61 10.39 0.45
C GLU A 135 -12.63 9.88 -0.56
N PHE A 136 -13.71 9.30 -0.06
CA PHE A 136 -14.88 8.98 -0.87
C PHE A 136 -15.86 10.15 -0.75
N TYR A 137 -15.75 11.10 -1.66
CA TYR A 137 -16.64 12.26 -1.67
C TYR A 137 -17.97 11.92 -2.37
N SER A 138 -19.08 12.21 -1.70
CA SER A 138 -20.45 12.08 -2.20
C SER A 138 -21.12 13.44 -2.25
N ILE A 139 -22.06 13.62 -3.18
CA ILE A 139 -22.85 14.86 -3.26
C ILE A 139 -23.90 14.96 -2.14
N ASP A 140 -24.10 13.89 -1.37
CA ASP A 140 -25.07 13.82 -0.27
C ASP A 140 -24.36 13.98 1.11
N ASP A 141 -23.05 14.26 1.14
CA ASP A 141 -22.24 14.50 2.34
C ASP A 141 -22.23 15.98 2.75
#